data_10ae32d5fa6951d0d81ede3f7f3833d9
#
_entry.id   10ae32d5fa6951d0d81ede3f7f3833d9
#
_cell.length_a   1.000
_cell.length_b   1.000
_cell.length_c   1.000
_cell.angle_alpha   90.00
_cell.angle_beta   90.00
_cell.angle_gamma   90.00
#
_symmetry.space_group_name_H-M   'P 1'
#
loop_
_entity.id
_entity.type
_entity.pdbx_description
1 polymer ?
#
loop_
_entity_poly.entity_id
_entity_poly.type
_entity_poly.pdbx_seq_one_letter_code
_entity_poly.pdbx_strand_id
1 'polypeptide(L)'
;VSSPASAAVSSPGVAPGRQAAQALAALLAQSGTDRAAITQAFNAVAGCSTGLSQDQAIFSNAASSRQTLLGELAALPDRSALPASMLQDLTAAWQASGQADQDFAKWTQDEISQGCSTNDQSDASYQAATAPDDQATKDKKAFAALWAAIADEYGLPLYQYNQI
;
A
#
# COMPACT_ATOMS: atom_id res chain seq x y z
N VAL A 1 -39.96 49.06 -10.25
CA VAL A 1 -38.93 48.74 -9.28
C VAL A 1 -38.43 47.35 -9.61
N SER A 2 -37.28 47.25 -10.34
CA SER A 2 -36.66 45.98 -10.72
C SER A 2 -35.67 45.57 -9.65
N SER A 3 -35.90 44.42 -9.01
CA SER A 3 -34.94 43.80 -8.12
C SER A 3 -33.78 43.18 -8.91
N PRO A 4 -32.52 43.34 -8.50
CA PRO A 4 -31.40 42.64 -9.13
C PRO A 4 -31.43 41.19 -8.70
N ALA A 5 -31.38 40.28 -9.69
CA ALA A 5 -31.17 38.88 -9.47
C ALA A 5 -29.76 38.67 -8.87
N SER A 6 -29.70 38.17 -7.64
CA SER A 6 -28.43 37.69 -7.04
C SER A 6 -27.95 36.49 -7.84
N ALA A 7 -26.87 36.69 -8.60
CA ALA A 7 -26.13 35.59 -9.18
C ALA A 7 -25.55 34.77 -8.04
N ALA A 8 -25.98 33.52 -7.92
CA ALA A 8 -25.35 32.54 -7.04
C ALA A 8 -23.91 32.32 -7.50
N VAL A 9 -22.94 32.77 -6.69
CA VAL A 9 -21.54 32.48 -6.90
C VAL A 9 -21.35 30.98 -6.58
N SER A 10 -21.31 30.14 -7.61
CA SER A 10 -20.94 28.75 -7.46
C SER A 10 -19.50 28.72 -6.93
N SER A 11 -19.29 28.14 -5.74
CA SER A 11 -17.95 27.87 -5.23
C SER A 11 -17.18 27.07 -6.29
N PRO A 12 -15.93 27.47 -6.66
CA PRO A 12 -15.16 26.69 -7.61
C PRO A 12 -14.99 25.28 -7.02
N GLY A 13 -15.47 24.24 -7.73
CA GLY A 13 -15.27 22.85 -7.37
C GLY A 13 -13.78 22.52 -7.29
N VAL A 14 -13.40 21.55 -6.46
CA VAL A 14 -12.02 21.05 -6.39
C VAL A 14 -11.63 20.51 -7.76
N ALA A 15 -10.45 20.89 -8.28
CA ALA A 15 -9.94 20.39 -9.57
C ALA A 15 -9.88 18.86 -9.56
N PRO A 16 -10.30 18.16 -10.65
CA PRO A 16 -10.32 16.69 -10.71
C PRO A 16 -9.00 16.02 -10.32
N GLY A 17 -7.86 16.57 -10.77
CA GLY A 17 -6.54 16.07 -10.42
C GLY A 17 -6.25 16.16 -8.92
N ARG A 18 -6.62 17.25 -8.28
CA ARG A 18 -6.48 17.41 -6.82
C ARG A 18 -7.36 16.41 -6.07
N GLN A 19 -8.60 16.23 -6.49
CA GLN A 19 -9.53 15.30 -5.84
C GLN A 19 -9.01 13.86 -5.93
N ALA A 20 -8.58 13.43 -7.12
CA ALA A 20 -7.98 12.11 -7.32
C ALA A 20 -6.71 11.92 -6.49
N ALA A 21 -5.82 12.93 -6.46
CA ALA A 21 -4.59 12.87 -5.68
C ALA A 21 -4.84 12.81 -4.16
N GLN A 22 -5.81 13.56 -3.64
CA GLN A 22 -6.21 13.49 -2.23
C GLN A 22 -6.77 12.12 -1.85
N ALA A 23 -7.63 11.56 -2.71
CA ALA A 23 -8.17 10.22 -2.50
C ALA A 23 -7.05 9.16 -2.52
N LEU A 24 -6.11 9.27 -3.47
CA LEU A 24 -4.95 8.37 -3.52
C LEU A 24 -4.05 8.52 -2.28
N ALA A 25 -3.82 9.75 -1.79
CA ALA A 25 -3.03 9.99 -0.58
C ALA A 25 -3.63 9.27 0.65
N ALA A 26 -4.96 9.18 0.75
CA ALA A 26 -5.63 8.44 1.82
C ALA A 26 -5.35 6.93 1.73
N LEU A 27 -5.35 6.35 0.53
CA LEU A 27 -4.99 4.95 0.32
C LEU A 27 -3.51 4.68 0.64
N LEU A 28 -2.62 5.60 0.30
CA LEU A 28 -1.20 5.51 0.63
C LEU A 28 -0.97 5.55 2.15
N ALA A 29 -1.72 6.37 2.88
CA ALA A 29 -1.65 6.41 4.34
C ALA A 29 -2.07 5.08 4.97
N GLN A 30 -3.13 4.44 4.46
CA GLN A 30 -3.55 3.10 4.91
C GLN A 30 -2.48 2.05 4.60
N SER A 31 -1.95 2.07 3.38
CA SER A 31 -0.84 1.19 2.98
C SER A 31 0.38 1.33 3.89
N GLY A 32 0.72 2.57 4.27
CA GLY A 32 1.82 2.85 5.19
C GLY A 32 1.60 2.27 6.60
N THR A 33 0.37 2.31 7.09
CA THR A 33 0.00 1.67 8.36
C THR A 33 0.20 0.16 8.31
N ASP A 34 -0.28 -0.47 7.23
CA ASP A 34 -0.09 -1.92 7.01
C ASP A 34 1.40 -2.26 6.92
N ARG A 35 2.17 -1.47 6.19
CA ARG A 35 3.62 -1.68 6.05
C ARG A 35 4.37 -1.61 7.37
N ALA A 36 4.01 -0.69 8.25
CA ALA A 36 4.60 -0.59 9.58
C ALA A 36 4.33 -1.86 10.41
N ALA A 37 3.10 -2.36 10.39
CA ALA A 37 2.71 -3.59 11.08
C ALA A 37 3.45 -4.82 10.52
N ILE A 38 3.53 -4.95 9.18
CA ILE A 38 4.27 -6.02 8.48
C ILE A 38 5.75 -6.03 8.91
N THR A 39 6.39 -4.86 8.97
CA THR A 39 7.80 -4.75 9.34
C THR A 39 8.03 -5.24 10.78
N GLN A 40 7.13 -4.92 11.70
CA GLN A 40 7.20 -5.40 13.08
C GLN A 40 6.99 -6.92 13.17
N ALA A 41 5.98 -7.44 12.48
CA ALA A 41 5.69 -8.87 12.43
C ALA A 41 6.87 -9.66 11.83
N PHE A 42 7.45 -9.17 10.71
CA PHE A 42 8.60 -9.79 10.09
C PHE A 42 9.79 -9.92 11.06
N ASN A 43 10.13 -8.85 11.77
CA ASN A 43 11.21 -8.86 12.74
C ASN A 43 10.90 -9.80 13.93
N ALA A 44 9.64 -9.87 14.36
CA ALA A 44 9.20 -10.75 15.43
C ALA A 44 9.34 -12.23 15.04
N VAL A 45 8.90 -12.60 13.84
CA VAL A 45 9.02 -13.97 13.33
C VAL A 45 10.49 -14.34 13.10
N ALA A 46 11.27 -13.47 12.46
CA ALA A 46 12.69 -13.69 12.23
C ALA A 46 13.49 -13.85 13.54
N GLY A 47 13.07 -13.18 14.60
CA GLY A 47 13.67 -13.27 15.95
C GLY A 47 13.06 -14.35 16.84
N CYS A 48 12.11 -15.13 16.36
CA CYS A 48 11.36 -16.11 17.15
C CYS A 48 10.74 -15.52 18.42
N SER A 49 10.18 -14.33 18.33
CA SER A 49 9.52 -13.68 19.45
C SER A 49 8.24 -14.41 19.86
N THR A 50 7.72 -14.13 21.04
CA THR A 50 6.43 -14.65 21.47
C THR A 50 5.31 -14.01 20.65
N GLY A 51 4.24 -14.77 20.33
CA GLY A 51 3.07 -14.22 19.64
C GLY A 51 3.04 -14.44 18.13
N LEU A 52 3.75 -15.44 17.60
CA LEU A 52 3.78 -15.76 16.17
C LEU A 52 2.41 -15.91 15.53
N SER A 53 1.39 -16.37 16.26
CA SER A 53 0.01 -16.45 15.74
C SER A 53 -0.59 -15.06 15.47
N GLN A 54 -0.21 -14.05 16.23
CA GLN A 54 -0.61 -12.67 15.98
C GLN A 54 0.14 -12.11 14.76
N ASP A 55 1.43 -12.41 14.63
CA ASP A 55 2.24 -12.01 13.48
C ASP A 55 1.73 -12.63 12.18
N GLN A 56 1.33 -13.90 12.22
CA GLN A 56 0.66 -14.56 11.09
C GLN A 56 -0.63 -13.82 10.70
N ALA A 57 -1.45 -13.44 11.67
CA ALA A 57 -2.67 -12.68 11.42
C ALA A 57 -2.38 -11.30 10.81
N ILE A 58 -1.29 -10.64 11.20
CA ILE A 58 -0.87 -9.36 10.61
C ILE A 58 -0.59 -9.53 9.12
N PHE A 59 0.20 -10.53 8.71
CA PHE A 59 0.47 -10.80 7.30
C PHE A 59 -0.81 -11.16 6.52
N SER A 60 -1.67 -11.99 7.08
CA SER A 60 -2.94 -12.37 6.43
C SER A 60 -3.87 -11.17 6.26
N ASN A 61 -3.96 -10.30 7.26
CA ASN A 61 -4.75 -9.07 7.20
C ASN A 61 -4.15 -8.07 6.20
N ALA A 62 -2.83 -7.98 6.14
CA ALA A 62 -2.14 -7.13 5.17
C ALA A 62 -2.44 -7.59 3.73
N ALA A 63 -2.37 -8.89 3.45
CA ALA A 63 -2.74 -9.45 2.15
C ALA A 63 -4.19 -9.10 1.76
N SER A 64 -5.12 -9.20 2.71
CA SER A 64 -6.53 -8.81 2.49
C SER A 64 -6.67 -7.30 2.28
N SER A 65 -5.95 -6.48 3.04
CA SER A 65 -5.93 -5.03 2.88
C SER A 65 -5.42 -4.63 1.49
N ARG A 66 -4.38 -5.31 0.94
CA ARG A 66 -3.91 -5.05 -0.43
C ARG A 66 -4.99 -5.28 -1.47
N GLN A 67 -5.82 -6.30 -1.31
CA GLN A 67 -6.95 -6.54 -2.21
C GLN A 67 -8.00 -5.42 -2.13
N THR A 68 -8.31 -4.95 -0.92
CA THR A 68 -9.22 -3.80 -0.71
C THR A 68 -8.65 -2.54 -1.36
N LEU A 69 -7.39 -2.22 -1.10
CA LEU A 69 -6.71 -1.05 -1.67
C LEU A 69 -6.67 -1.09 -3.20
N LEU A 70 -6.49 -2.26 -3.81
CA LEU A 70 -6.55 -2.43 -5.26
C LEU A 70 -7.95 -2.13 -5.82
N GLY A 71 -9.00 -2.57 -5.13
CA GLY A 71 -10.38 -2.23 -5.50
C GLY A 71 -10.67 -0.74 -5.39
N GLU A 72 -10.22 -0.10 -4.32
CA GLU A 72 -10.37 1.35 -4.11
C GLU A 72 -9.54 2.17 -5.10
N LEU A 73 -8.33 1.72 -5.45
CA LEU A 73 -7.49 2.32 -6.48
C LEU A 73 -8.17 2.27 -7.85
N ALA A 74 -8.80 1.16 -8.18
CA ALA A 74 -9.56 1.02 -9.43
C ALA A 74 -10.79 1.94 -9.48
N ALA A 75 -11.40 2.21 -8.33
CA ALA A 75 -12.60 3.03 -8.16
C ALA A 75 -12.30 4.49 -7.78
N LEU A 76 -11.05 4.94 -7.86
CA LEU A 76 -10.67 6.32 -7.53
C LEU A 76 -11.52 7.33 -8.31
N PRO A 77 -12.09 8.35 -7.65
CA PRO A 77 -12.76 9.44 -8.34
C PRO A 77 -11.76 10.19 -9.22
N ASP A 78 -12.20 10.59 -10.41
CA ASP A 78 -11.38 11.32 -11.39
C ASP A 78 -10.02 10.67 -11.70
N ARG A 79 -9.96 9.35 -11.62
CA ARG A 79 -8.75 8.54 -11.80
C ARG A 79 -7.97 8.89 -13.07
N SER A 80 -8.68 9.23 -14.16
CA SER A 80 -8.07 9.62 -15.44
C SER A 80 -7.31 10.95 -15.40
N ALA A 81 -7.47 11.74 -14.35
CA ALA A 81 -6.70 12.97 -14.12
C ALA A 81 -5.29 12.72 -13.56
N LEU A 82 -4.98 11.47 -13.17
CA LEU A 82 -3.66 11.07 -12.71
C LEU A 82 -2.90 10.30 -13.82
N PRO A 83 -1.56 10.31 -13.81
CA PRO A 83 -0.77 9.58 -14.80
C PRO A 83 -1.07 8.08 -14.76
N ALA A 84 -1.42 7.49 -15.91
CA ALA A 84 -1.77 6.08 -16.01
C ALA A 84 -0.62 5.16 -15.60
N SER A 85 0.62 5.49 -15.97
CA SER A 85 1.82 4.73 -15.61
C SER A 85 2.03 4.68 -14.10
N MET A 86 1.82 5.79 -13.39
CA MET A 86 1.91 5.85 -11.93
C MET A 86 0.90 4.91 -11.26
N LEU A 87 -0.35 4.89 -11.75
CA LEU A 87 -1.39 4.00 -11.22
C LEU A 87 -1.13 2.53 -11.56
N GLN A 88 -0.51 2.25 -12.70
CA GLN A 88 -0.06 0.90 -13.08
C GLN A 88 1.05 0.40 -12.16
N ASP A 89 2.06 1.24 -11.88
CA ASP A 89 3.15 0.89 -10.96
C ASP A 89 2.61 0.59 -9.55
N LEU A 90 1.68 1.40 -9.03
CA LEU A 90 1.08 1.16 -7.72
C LEU A 90 0.22 -0.11 -7.71
N THR A 91 -0.53 -0.36 -8.79
CA THR A 91 -1.32 -1.59 -8.93
C THR A 91 -0.40 -2.82 -8.87
N ALA A 92 0.67 -2.83 -9.66
CA ALA A 92 1.65 -3.90 -9.67
C ALA A 92 2.33 -4.06 -8.30
N ALA A 93 2.71 -2.95 -7.66
CA ALA A 93 3.31 -2.94 -6.34
C ALA A 93 2.43 -3.59 -5.28
N TRP A 94 1.14 -3.24 -5.22
CA TRP A 94 0.21 -3.80 -4.24
C TRP A 94 -0.19 -5.24 -4.54
N GLN A 95 -0.26 -5.64 -5.80
CA GLN A 95 -0.45 -7.05 -6.18
C GLN A 95 0.73 -7.91 -5.71
N ALA A 96 1.95 -7.48 -5.98
CA ALA A 96 3.16 -8.18 -5.56
C ALA A 96 3.32 -8.18 -4.03
N SER A 97 3.03 -7.05 -3.35
CA SER A 97 3.02 -6.99 -1.88
C SER A 97 2.00 -7.97 -1.28
N GLY A 98 0.80 -8.04 -1.83
CA GLY A 98 -0.23 -8.98 -1.35
C GLY A 98 0.19 -10.44 -1.49
N GLN A 99 0.90 -10.78 -2.56
CA GLN A 99 1.47 -12.13 -2.73
C GLN A 99 2.57 -12.41 -1.70
N ALA A 100 3.49 -11.47 -1.50
CA ALA A 100 4.54 -11.59 -0.50
C ALA A 100 3.96 -11.75 0.92
N ASP A 101 2.94 -10.95 1.27
CA ASP A 101 2.28 -11.02 2.56
C ASP A 101 1.61 -12.39 2.79
N GLN A 102 1.00 -13.00 1.75
CA GLN A 102 0.47 -14.36 1.82
C GLN A 102 1.56 -15.40 2.09
N ASP A 103 2.69 -15.28 1.42
CA ASP A 103 3.80 -16.21 1.56
C ASP A 103 4.50 -16.03 2.92
N PHE A 104 4.62 -14.81 3.45
CA PHE A 104 5.07 -14.55 4.82
C PHE A 104 4.10 -15.10 5.88
N ALA A 105 2.79 -15.06 5.63
CA ALA A 105 1.82 -15.71 6.52
C ALA A 105 2.03 -17.23 6.57
N LYS A 106 2.32 -17.86 5.44
CA LYS A 106 2.65 -19.29 5.37
C LYS A 106 3.97 -19.59 6.07
N TRP A 107 5.01 -18.79 5.82
CA TRP A 107 6.28 -18.91 6.54
C TRP A 107 6.07 -18.87 8.05
N THR A 108 5.30 -17.90 8.55
CA THR A 108 4.99 -17.82 9.99
C THR A 108 4.25 -19.06 10.48
N GLN A 109 3.32 -19.62 9.69
CA GLN A 109 2.65 -20.88 10.02
C GLN A 109 3.62 -22.06 10.08
N ASP A 110 4.59 -22.10 9.18
CA ASP A 110 5.62 -23.15 9.16
C ASP A 110 6.50 -23.06 10.41
N GLU A 111 6.91 -21.84 10.81
CA GLU A 111 7.64 -21.59 12.06
C GLU A 111 6.84 -21.99 13.33
N ILE A 112 5.54 -21.76 13.34
CA ILE A 112 4.66 -22.22 14.44
C ILE A 112 4.62 -23.75 14.51
N SER A 113 4.52 -24.41 13.36
CA SER A 113 4.25 -25.87 13.27
C SER A 113 5.51 -26.70 13.49
N GLN A 114 6.66 -26.20 13.04
CA GLN A 114 7.94 -26.94 13.05
C GLN A 114 8.84 -26.56 14.23
N GLY A 115 8.50 -25.51 14.94
CA GLY A 115 9.34 -24.85 15.91
C GLY A 115 10.21 -23.78 15.24
N CYS A 116 10.14 -22.57 15.78
CA CYS A 116 10.79 -21.42 15.18
C CYS A 116 12.32 -21.52 15.23
N SER A 117 12.94 -21.17 14.11
CA SER A 117 14.39 -21.01 13.98
C SER A 117 14.74 -19.56 13.66
N THR A 118 15.63 -18.97 14.45
CA THR A 118 16.03 -17.57 14.27
C THR A 118 16.66 -17.33 12.91
N ASN A 119 16.13 -16.37 12.15
CA ASN A 119 16.58 -16.00 10.81
C ASN A 119 16.59 -17.17 9.81
N ASP A 120 15.63 -18.08 9.90
CA ASP A 120 15.52 -19.20 8.96
C ASP A 120 15.02 -18.70 7.59
N GLN A 121 15.97 -18.47 6.69
CA GLN A 121 15.72 -18.13 5.30
C GLN A 121 15.65 -19.36 4.39
N SER A 122 15.81 -20.56 4.93
CA SER A 122 15.76 -21.81 4.18
C SER A 122 14.32 -22.33 3.99
N ASP A 123 13.37 -21.80 4.74
CA ASP A 123 11.97 -22.15 4.63
C ASP A 123 11.42 -21.87 3.21
N ALA A 124 10.65 -22.80 2.67
CA ALA A 124 10.16 -22.71 1.29
C ALA A 124 9.18 -21.55 1.10
N SER A 125 8.35 -21.25 2.10
CA SER A 125 7.39 -20.14 2.07
C SER A 125 8.12 -18.80 2.17
N TYR A 126 9.17 -18.69 3.00
CA TYR A 126 10.05 -17.52 3.02
C TYR A 126 10.68 -17.27 1.66
N GLN A 127 11.25 -18.32 1.03
CA GLN A 127 11.86 -18.20 -0.30
C GLN A 127 10.83 -17.82 -1.37
N ALA A 128 9.60 -18.33 -1.28
CA ALA A 128 8.52 -17.97 -2.19
C ALA A 128 8.16 -16.48 -2.10
N ALA A 129 8.25 -15.86 -0.92
CA ALA A 129 7.98 -14.45 -0.70
C ALA A 129 9.03 -13.53 -1.34
N THR A 130 10.26 -13.99 -1.57
CA THR A 130 11.39 -13.14 -2.00
C THR A 130 11.13 -12.48 -3.35
N ALA A 131 10.73 -13.22 -4.37
CA ALA A 131 10.51 -12.66 -5.70
C ALA A 131 9.37 -11.63 -5.76
N PRO A 132 8.19 -11.87 -5.17
CA PRO A 132 7.14 -10.86 -5.10
C PRO A 132 7.52 -9.65 -4.23
N ASP A 133 8.27 -9.82 -3.14
CA ASP A 133 8.76 -8.68 -2.32
C ASP A 133 9.74 -7.79 -3.09
N ASP A 134 10.67 -8.39 -3.83
CA ASP A 134 11.59 -7.67 -4.71
C ASP A 134 10.84 -6.92 -5.82
N GLN A 135 9.84 -7.55 -6.44
CA GLN A 135 9.01 -6.92 -7.47
C GLN A 135 8.20 -5.75 -6.88
N ALA A 136 7.58 -5.96 -5.72
CA ALA A 136 6.86 -4.90 -5.01
C ALA A 136 7.78 -3.70 -4.71
N THR A 137 8.99 -3.94 -4.25
CA THR A 137 9.98 -2.90 -3.98
C THR A 137 10.34 -2.11 -5.23
N LYS A 138 10.54 -2.78 -6.36
CA LYS A 138 10.83 -2.14 -7.65
C LYS A 138 9.69 -1.23 -8.09
N ASP A 139 8.45 -1.73 -8.05
CA ASP A 139 7.27 -0.99 -8.50
C ASP A 139 6.94 0.17 -7.55
N LYS A 140 7.14 0.00 -6.25
CA LYS A 140 7.01 1.10 -5.26
C LYS A 140 8.00 2.23 -5.50
N LYS A 141 9.24 1.91 -5.89
CA LYS A 141 10.24 2.92 -6.26
C LYS A 141 9.82 3.69 -7.50
N ALA A 142 9.33 3.01 -8.53
CA ALA A 142 8.81 3.65 -9.74
C ALA A 142 7.62 4.55 -9.44
N PHE A 143 6.65 4.07 -8.67
CA PHE A 143 5.52 4.86 -8.21
C PHE A 143 5.94 6.09 -7.41
N ALA A 144 6.80 5.93 -6.40
CA ALA A 144 7.21 7.02 -5.52
C ALA A 144 7.89 8.17 -6.29
N ALA A 145 8.66 7.84 -7.33
CA ALA A 145 9.29 8.83 -8.21
C ALA A 145 8.26 9.70 -8.95
N LEU A 146 7.15 9.09 -9.42
CA LEU A 146 6.07 9.81 -10.10
C LEU A 146 5.15 10.54 -9.11
N TRP A 147 4.88 9.95 -7.95
CA TRP A 147 4.08 10.55 -6.90
C TRP A 147 4.66 11.86 -6.38
N ALA A 148 5.97 11.99 -6.31
CA ALA A 148 6.63 13.18 -5.77
C ALA A 148 6.18 14.46 -6.45
N ALA A 149 6.03 14.47 -7.78
CA ALA A 149 5.57 15.64 -8.53
C ALA A 149 4.10 15.97 -8.25
N ILE A 150 3.23 14.97 -8.11
CA ILE A 150 1.81 15.14 -7.76
C ILE A 150 1.66 15.66 -6.34
N ALA A 151 2.42 15.11 -5.40
CA ALA A 151 2.41 15.54 -4.01
C ALA A 151 2.87 17.00 -3.87
N ASP A 152 3.93 17.39 -4.58
CA ASP A 152 4.42 18.78 -4.62
C ASP A 152 3.36 19.73 -5.19
N GLU A 153 2.75 19.37 -6.34
CA GLU A 153 1.73 20.20 -7.00
C GLU A 153 0.53 20.50 -6.11
N TYR A 154 0.09 19.50 -5.33
CA TYR A 154 -1.13 19.63 -4.52
C TYR A 154 -0.88 19.80 -3.01
N GLY A 155 0.37 19.88 -2.57
CA GLY A 155 0.72 20.02 -1.16
C GLY A 155 0.34 18.79 -0.33
N LEU A 156 0.52 17.59 -0.89
CA LEU A 156 0.20 16.32 -0.27
C LEU A 156 1.44 15.66 0.35
N PRO A 157 1.28 14.69 1.27
CA PRO A 157 2.41 13.98 1.85
C PRO A 157 3.26 13.27 0.81
N LEU A 158 4.58 13.33 0.98
CA LEU A 158 5.52 12.50 0.25
C LEU A 158 5.58 11.12 0.89
N TYR A 159 5.64 10.09 0.06
CA TYR A 159 5.85 8.72 0.50
C TYR A 159 7.10 8.16 -0.15
N GLN A 160 8.01 7.63 0.66
CA GLN A 160 9.12 6.82 0.18
C GLN A 160 8.62 5.40 -0.10
N TYR A 161 9.33 4.66 -0.97
CA TYR A 161 8.91 3.31 -1.37
C TYR A 161 8.73 2.34 -0.19
N ASN A 162 9.49 2.52 0.89
CA ASN A 162 9.40 1.70 2.11
C ASN A 162 8.26 2.09 3.06
N GLN A 163 7.49 3.10 2.69
CA GLN A 163 6.29 3.56 3.41
C GLN A 163 4.97 3.19 2.69
N ILE A 164 5.07 2.49 1.55
CA ILE A 164 3.93 2.16 0.67
C ILE A 164 3.54 0.67 0.80
#